data_71409651aed90b90df17b6a7fbc9281d
#
_entry.id   71409651aed90b90df17b6a7fbc9281d
#
_cell.length_a   1.000
_cell.length_b   1.000
_cell.length_c   1.000
_cell.angle_alpha   90.00
_cell.angle_beta   90.00
_cell.angle_gamma   90.00
#
_symmetry.space_group_name_H-M   'P 1'
#
loop_
_entity.id
_entity.type
_entity.pdbx_description
1 polymer ?
#
loop_
_entity_poly.entity_id
_entity_poly.type
_entity_poly.pdbx_seq_one_letter_code
_entity_poly.pdbx_strand_id
1 'polypeptide(L)'
;MERKSVGMGTHGGGDMIYRNQLKIPDIHFINDDFKNHLSSIKHMGNVIVVTDPPFNIGYHYASYKDTMDETEYYNMLKTLVDAFPCVFIHYPEALHALTAKTGVIPSRVASWVYNSNTARQHRDIAWYGVMPNFNNAWQPYKNPNDKRIKERMANGARGGAHV
;
A
#
# COMPACT_ATOMS: atom_id res chain seq x y z
N MET A 1 27.46 24.79 -13.29
CA MET A 1 26.97 23.81 -12.31
C MET A 1 26.78 22.49 -13.06
N GLU A 2 27.83 21.66 -13.07
CA GLU A 2 27.86 20.40 -13.83
C GLU A 2 26.99 19.34 -13.15
N ARG A 3 26.06 18.79 -13.89
CA ARG A 3 25.31 17.57 -13.48
C ARG A 3 26.21 16.37 -13.76
N LYS A 4 26.79 15.78 -12.71
CA LYS A 4 27.44 14.47 -12.83
C LYS A 4 26.39 13.42 -13.13
N SER A 5 26.52 12.74 -14.25
CA SER A 5 25.73 11.58 -14.64
C SER A 5 25.97 10.43 -13.67
N VAL A 6 24.89 9.90 -13.12
CA VAL A 6 24.90 8.67 -12.30
C VAL A 6 25.08 7.49 -13.27
N GLY A 7 26.20 6.77 -13.14
CA GLY A 7 26.45 5.58 -13.95
C GLY A 7 25.44 4.47 -13.65
N MET A 8 24.80 3.97 -14.71
CA MET A 8 23.99 2.75 -14.66
C MET A 8 24.93 1.54 -14.68
N GLY A 9 24.96 0.81 -13.57
CA GLY A 9 25.60 -0.52 -13.53
C GLY A 9 24.52 -1.59 -13.69
N THR A 10 24.51 -2.27 -14.85
CA THR A 10 23.68 -3.47 -15.04
C THR A 10 24.49 -4.70 -14.70
N HIS A 11 24.09 -5.45 -13.67
CA HIS A 11 24.53 -6.82 -13.47
C HIS A 11 23.40 -7.77 -13.82
N GLY A 12 23.73 -8.82 -14.55
CA GLY A 12 22.84 -9.74 -15.21
C GLY A 12 21.72 -10.27 -14.31
N GLY A 13 20.47 -10.00 -14.73
CA GLY A 13 19.27 -10.44 -14.05
C GLY A 13 18.19 -9.39 -13.89
N GLY A 14 18.36 -8.18 -14.43
CA GLY A 14 17.28 -7.16 -14.46
C GLY A 14 17.14 -6.30 -13.19
N ASP A 15 17.98 -6.47 -12.18
CA ASP A 15 17.93 -5.68 -10.96
C ASP A 15 18.60 -4.31 -11.16
N MET A 16 17.85 -3.23 -11.00
CA MET A 16 18.42 -1.88 -10.94
C MET A 16 18.59 -1.44 -9.50
N ILE A 17 19.82 -1.13 -9.09
CA ILE A 17 20.15 -0.59 -7.78
C ILE A 17 20.35 0.92 -7.91
N TYR A 18 19.51 1.71 -7.23
CA TYR A 18 19.66 3.15 -7.12
C TYR A 18 20.25 3.50 -5.76
N ARG A 19 21.45 4.06 -5.74
CA ARG A 19 22.05 4.63 -4.53
C ARG A 19 21.90 6.14 -4.56
N ASN A 20 21.19 6.70 -3.59
CA ASN A 20 21.08 8.15 -3.45
C ASN A 20 22.02 8.63 -2.33
N GLN A 21 22.58 9.85 -2.49
CA GLN A 21 23.50 10.46 -1.53
C GLN A 21 22.84 10.85 -0.18
N LEU A 22 21.52 10.80 -0.09
CA LEU A 22 20.75 11.01 1.14
C LEU A 22 20.58 9.67 1.86
N LYS A 23 21.50 9.05 2.49
CA LYS A 23 21.35 7.85 3.36
C LYS A 23 19.96 7.19 3.35
N ILE A 24 19.32 7.11 2.16
CA ILE A 24 18.09 6.36 1.95
C ILE A 24 18.53 4.89 1.95
N PRO A 25 17.80 4.00 2.62
CA PRO A 25 18.04 2.57 2.54
C PRO A 25 18.10 2.11 1.08
N ASP A 26 18.93 1.11 0.80
CA ASP A 26 19.11 0.58 -0.55
C ASP A 26 17.75 0.28 -1.18
N ILE A 27 17.49 0.85 -2.36
CA ILE A 27 16.27 0.63 -3.12
C ILE A 27 16.62 -0.36 -4.23
N HIS A 28 15.91 -1.49 -4.23
CA HIS A 28 16.01 -2.51 -5.26
C HIS A 28 14.76 -2.48 -6.14
N PHE A 29 14.95 -2.35 -7.44
CA PHE A 29 13.88 -2.48 -8.43
C PHE A 29 14.02 -3.83 -9.14
N ILE A 30 12.99 -4.65 -9.01
CA ILE A 30 12.92 -5.96 -9.65
C ILE A 30 11.76 -5.93 -10.64
N ASN A 31 12.05 -6.18 -11.92
CA ASN A 31 11.05 -6.29 -12.97
C ASN A 31 10.75 -7.77 -13.23
N ASP A 32 9.89 -8.35 -12.39
CA ASP A 32 9.53 -9.77 -12.46
C ASP A 32 8.17 -9.99 -11.75
N ASP A 33 7.58 -11.18 -11.90
CA ASP A 33 6.42 -11.61 -11.13
C ASP A 33 6.81 -11.75 -9.64
N PHE A 34 6.10 -11.02 -8.77
CA PHE A 34 6.36 -11.04 -7.33
C PHE A 34 6.36 -12.47 -6.73
N LYS A 35 5.59 -13.39 -7.30
CA LYS A 35 5.51 -14.79 -6.83
C LYS A 35 6.86 -15.50 -6.87
N ASN A 36 7.73 -15.13 -7.81
CA ASN A 36 9.08 -15.68 -7.91
C ASN A 36 9.99 -15.23 -6.76
N HIS A 37 9.62 -14.15 -6.05
CA HIS A 37 10.44 -13.53 -5.00
C HIS A 37 9.92 -13.75 -3.59
N LEU A 38 8.74 -14.35 -3.40
CA LEU A 38 8.13 -14.55 -2.07
C LEU A 38 9.06 -15.27 -1.10
N SER A 39 9.75 -16.31 -1.57
CA SER A 39 10.66 -17.11 -0.73
C SER A 39 11.87 -16.29 -0.28
N SER A 40 12.53 -15.57 -1.19
CA SER A 40 13.69 -14.75 -0.87
C SER A 40 13.33 -13.58 0.05
N ILE A 41 12.18 -12.92 -0.18
CA ILE A 41 11.70 -11.82 0.64
C ILE A 41 11.38 -12.31 2.07
N LYS A 42 10.82 -13.50 2.23
CA LYS A 42 10.50 -14.07 3.53
C LYS A 42 11.73 -14.26 4.42
N HIS A 43 12.90 -14.51 3.82
CA HIS A 43 14.16 -14.63 4.56
C HIS A 43 14.75 -13.30 5.01
N MET A 44 14.25 -12.16 4.52
CA MET A 44 14.77 -10.84 4.91
C MET A 44 14.33 -10.39 6.31
N GLY A 45 13.41 -11.11 6.97
CA GLY A 45 12.82 -10.69 8.26
C GLY A 45 11.94 -9.45 8.12
N ASN A 46 11.49 -8.85 9.15
CA ASN A 46 10.73 -7.58 9.28
C ASN A 46 10.23 -6.93 7.97
N VAL A 47 9.54 -7.69 7.13
CA VAL A 47 9.00 -7.23 5.85
C VAL A 47 7.54 -6.87 6.01
N ILE A 48 7.12 -5.79 5.36
CA ILE A 48 5.72 -5.45 5.13
C ILE A 48 5.48 -5.30 3.63
N VAL A 49 4.45 -5.91 3.12
CA VAL A 49 4.04 -5.78 1.71
C VAL A 49 3.02 -4.65 1.60
N VAL A 50 3.30 -3.67 0.74
CA VAL A 50 2.35 -2.59 0.41
C VAL A 50 2.07 -2.68 -1.07
N THR A 51 0.81 -2.89 -1.45
CA THR A 51 0.45 -3.08 -2.84
C THR A 51 -0.94 -2.54 -3.19
N ASP A 52 -1.04 -2.05 -4.42
CA ASP A 52 -2.27 -1.80 -5.18
C ASP A 52 -2.32 -2.89 -6.27
N PRO A 53 -2.86 -4.09 -5.96
CA PRO A 53 -2.81 -5.21 -6.89
C PRO A 53 -3.72 -4.95 -8.10
N PRO A 54 -3.50 -5.59 -9.26
CA PRO A 54 -4.46 -5.59 -10.35
C PRO A 54 -5.85 -5.95 -9.82
N PHE A 55 -6.89 -5.23 -10.25
CA PHE A 55 -8.21 -5.32 -9.59
C PHE A 55 -9.09 -6.45 -10.10
N ASN A 56 -8.62 -7.19 -11.09
CA ASN A 56 -9.37 -8.27 -11.74
C ASN A 56 -10.73 -7.82 -12.29
N ILE A 57 -10.77 -6.64 -12.89
CA ILE A 57 -11.98 -6.01 -13.45
C ILE A 57 -11.95 -5.90 -14.97
N GLY A 58 -10.97 -6.56 -15.62
CA GLY A 58 -10.79 -6.49 -17.06
C GLY A 58 -10.14 -5.20 -17.54
N TYR A 59 -9.36 -4.52 -16.70
CA TYR A 59 -8.66 -3.32 -17.12
C TYR A 59 -7.62 -3.66 -18.20
N HIS A 60 -7.53 -2.80 -19.22
CA HIS A 60 -6.64 -3.03 -20.36
C HIS A 60 -5.22 -2.57 -20.04
N TYR A 61 -4.35 -3.51 -19.67
CA TYR A 61 -2.90 -3.31 -19.60
C TYR A 61 -2.22 -3.75 -20.90
N ALA A 62 -1.10 -3.13 -21.23
CA ALA A 62 -0.37 -3.44 -22.47
C ALA A 62 0.19 -4.88 -22.50
N SER A 63 0.59 -5.43 -21.34
CA SER A 63 1.28 -6.71 -21.22
C SER A 63 0.66 -7.68 -20.22
N TYR A 64 -0.43 -7.30 -19.57
CA TYR A 64 -1.09 -8.10 -18.53
C TYR A 64 -2.59 -8.20 -18.81
N LYS A 65 -3.14 -9.40 -18.67
CA LYS A 65 -4.57 -9.66 -18.80
C LYS A 65 -5.22 -9.64 -17.42
N ASP A 66 -5.95 -8.58 -17.11
CA ASP A 66 -6.64 -8.36 -15.82
C ASP A 66 -7.98 -9.12 -15.73
N THR A 67 -7.92 -10.43 -16.01
CA THR A 67 -9.08 -11.35 -15.99
C THR A 67 -8.64 -12.72 -15.53
N MET A 68 -8.23 -12.81 -14.27
CA MET A 68 -7.94 -14.06 -13.60
C MET A 68 -9.24 -14.73 -13.13
N ASP A 69 -9.27 -16.05 -13.01
CA ASP A 69 -10.36 -16.72 -12.29
C ASP A 69 -10.51 -16.13 -10.89
N GLU A 70 -11.74 -15.95 -10.47
CA GLU A 70 -12.02 -15.25 -9.22
C GLU A 70 -11.44 -15.97 -8.00
N THR A 71 -11.53 -17.28 -7.97
CA THR A 71 -10.98 -18.10 -6.88
C THR A 71 -9.47 -18.04 -6.86
N GLU A 72 -8.83 -18.13 -8.03
CA GLU A 72 -7.39 -18.01 -8.19
C GLU A 72 -6.91 -16.64 -7.73
N TYR A 73 -7.62 -15.58 -8.10
CA TYR A 73 -7.30 -14.21 -7.70
C TYR A 73 -7.30 -14.03 -6.18
N TYR A 74 -8.37 -14.45 -5.49
CA TYR A 74 -8.43 -14.30 -4.04
C TYR A 74 -7.46 -15.22 -3.31
N ASN A 75 -7.16 -16.39 -3.84
CA ASN A 75 -6.12 -17.27 -3.30
C ASN A 75 -4.72 -16.65 -3.45
N MET A 76 -4.46 -15.94 -4.54
CA MET A 76 -3.22 -15.18 -4.71
C MET A 76 -3.08 -14.08 -3.65
N LEU A 77 -4.12 -13.29 -3.41
CA LEU A 77 -4.13 -12.27 -2.35
C LEU A 77 -3.96 -12.89 -0.96
N LYS A 78 -4.64 -14.01 -0.70
CA LYS A 78 -4.50 -14.76 0.55
C LYS A 78 -3.07 -15.24 0.77
N THR A 79 -2.39 -15.73 -0.28
CA THR A 79 -1.00 -16.18 -0.19
C THR A 79 -0.07 -15.08 0.31
N LEU A 80 -0.28 -13.83 -0.11
CA LEU A 80 0.48 -12.68 0.39
C LEU A 80 0.21 -12.43 1.87
N VAL A 81 -1.06 -12.45 2.28
CA VAL A 81 -1.45 -12.18 3.68
C VAL A 81 -0.98 -13.29 4.62
N ASP A 82 -1.00 -14.54 4.17
CA ASP A 82 -0.49 -15.67 4.96
C ASP A 82 1.04 -15.64 5.12
N ALA A 83 1.74 -15.06 4.14
CA ALA A 83 3.19 -15.01 4.13
C ALA A 83 3.77 -13.78 4.85
N PHE A 84 3.07 -12.64 4.82
CA PHE A 84 3.58 -11.34 5.27
C PHE A 84 2.50 -10.48 5.93
N PRO A 85 2.86 -9.56 6.82
CA PRO A 85 2.05 -8.38 7.10
C PRO A 85 1.84 -7.59 5.81
N CYS A 86 0.57 -7.26 5.48
CA CYS A 86 0.22 -6.63 4.21
C CYS A 86 -0.60 -5.36 4.39
N VAL A 87 -0.43 -4.44 3.44
CA VAL A 87 -1.32 -3.29 3.23
C VAL A 87 -1.82 -3.36 1.80
N PHE A 88 -3.11 -3.56 1.63
CA PHE A 88 -3.77 -3.56 0.33
C PHE A 88 -4.54 -2.26 0.11
N ILE A 89 -4.42 -1.71 -1.10
CA ILE A 89 -5.29 -0.64 -1.59
C ILE A 89 -6.22 -1.28 -2.61
N HIS A 90 -7.52 -1.32 -2.33
CA HIS A 90 -8.47 -2.00 -3.20
C HIS A 90 -9.88 -1.41 -3.10
N TYR A 91 -10.77 -1.84 -4.00
CA TYR A 91 -12.19 -1.56 -3.86
C TYR A 91 -12.77 -2.28 -2.64
N PRO A 92 -13.69 -1.64 -1.89
CA PRO A 92 -14.31 -2.24 -0.70
C PRO A 92 -14.93 -3.61 -0.97
N GLU A 93 -15.61 -3.75 -2.11
CA GLU A 93 -16.30 -4.99 -2.50
C GLU A 93 -15.32 -6.17 -2.64
N ALA A 94 -14.12 -5.91 -3.17
CA ALA A 94 -13.10 -6.94 -3.32
C ALA A 94 -12.49 -7.34 -1.97
N LEU A 95 -12.31 -6.40 -1.04
CA LEU A 95 -11.84 -6.72 0.32
C LEU A 95 -12.89 -7.53 1.10
N HIS A 96 -14.18 -7.22 0.93
CA HIS A 96 -15.27 -8.02 1.49
C HIS A 96 -15.29 -9.44 0.88
N ALA A 97 -15.13 -9.55 -0.43
CA ALA A 97 -15.07 -10.84 -1.11
C ALA A 97 -13.84 -11.66 -0.69
N LEU A 98 -12.66 -11.02 -0.51
CA LEU A 98 -11.48 -11.68 0.06
C LEU A 98 -11.78 -12.28 1.42
N THR A 99 -12.40 -11.50 2.32
CA THR A 99 -12.80 -11.99 3.65
C THR A 99 -13.81 -13.14 3.54
N ALA A 100 -14.85 -12.99 2.73
CA ALA A 100 -15.90 -14.01 2.59
C ALA A 100 -15.38 -15.33 2.01
N LYS A 101 -14.48 -15.26 1.03
CA LYS A 101 -13.95 -16.45 0.33
C LYS A 101 -12.79 -17.14 1.06
N THR A 102 -12.02 -16.40 1.81
CA THR A 102 -10.75 -16.90 2.38
C THR A 102 -10.72 -16.92 3.91
N GLY A 103 -11.66 -16.25 4.58
CA GLY A 103 -11.70 -16.08 6.03
C GLY A 103 -10.65 -15.06 6.55
N VAL A 104 -9.88 -14.42 5.67
CA VAL A 104 -8.86 -13.45 6.07
C VAL A 104 -9.52 -12.12 6.44
N ILE A 105 -9.28 -11.64 7.65
CA ILE A 105 -9.89 -10.42 8.19
C ILE A 105 -8.81 -9.35 8.34
N PRO A 106 -9.03 -8.11 7.84
CA PRO A 106 -8.07 -7.03 8.06
C PRO A 106 -8.03 -6.58 9.52
N SER A 107 -6.85 -6.26 10.02
CA SER A 107 -6.64 -5.69 11.36
C SER A 107 -7.20 -4.26 11.46
N ARG A 108 -7.21 -3.54 10.35
CA ARG A 108 -7.72 -2.17 10.23
C ARG A 108 -8.10 -1.89 8.77
N VAL A 109 -9.10 -1.03 8.60
CA VAL A 109 -9.45 -0.46 7.29
C VAL A 109 -9.57 1.05 7.42
N ALA A 110 -9.13 1.79 6.42
CA ALA A 110 -9.35 3.21 6.26
C ALA A 110 -9.77 3.48 4.81
N SER A 111 -10.66 4.45 4.59
CA SER A 111 -11.09 4.81 3.25
C SER A 111 -10.25 5.94 2.69
N TRP A 112 -9.75 5.75 1.47
CA TRP A 112 -9.11 6.79 0.68
C TRP A 112 -10.12 7.35 -0.32
N VAL A 113 -10.65 8.51 0.00
CA VAL A 113 -11.61 9.22 -0.85
C VAL A 113 -10.86 10.14 -1.82
N TYR A 114 -11.23 10.10 -3.08
CA TYR A 114 -10.68 10.96 -4.13
C TYR A 114 -11.79 11.53 -5.00
N ASN A 115 -11.53 12.72 -5.52
CA ASN A 115 -12.45 13.35 -6.45
C ASN A 115 -12.19 12.82 -7.87
N SER A 116 -13.16 12.13 -8.43
CA SER A 116 -13.09 11.63 -9.80
C SER A 116 -14.47 11.69 -10.47
N ASN A 117 -14.48 11.70 -11.80
CA ASN A 117 -15.71 11.67 -12.59
C ASN A 117 -16.32 10.27 -12.73
N THR A 118 -15.82 9.29 -11.97
CA THR A 118 -16.32 7.92 -11.96
C THR A 118 -17.33 7.71 -10.84
N ALA A 119 -18.19 6.71 -10.96
CA ALA A 119 -19.12 6.31 -9.90
C ALA A 119 -18.40 5.80 -8.62
N ARG A 120 -17.18 5.31 -8.77
CA ARG A 120 -16.35 4.83 -7.65
C ARG A 120 -15.39 5.93 -7.24
N GLN A 121 -15.66 6.59 -6.12
CA GLN A 121 -14.89 7.74 -5.63
C GLN A 121 -14.04 7.42 -4.41
N HIS A 122 -13.88 6.17 -4.04
CA HIS A 122 -13.00 5.76 -2.96
C HIS A 122 -12.42 4.37 -3.17
N ARG A 123 -11.33 4.10 -2.49
CA ARG A 123 -10.75 2.79 -2.26
C ARG A 123 -10.52 2.63 -0.78
N ASP A 124 -10.46 1.41 -0.33
CA ASP A 124 -10.07 1.13 1.03
C ASP A 124 -8.61 0.73 1.10
N ILE A 125 -7.96 1.15 2.18
CA ILE A 125 -6.63 0.73 2.58
C ILE A 125 -6.82 -0.24 3.72
N ALA A 126 -6.51 -1.51 3.50
CA ALA A 126 -6.68 -2.58 4.47
C ALA A 126 -5.34 -3.10 4.96
N TRP A 127 -5.17 -3.17 6.27
CA TRP A 127 -3.98 -3.72 6.93
C TRP A 127 -4.26 -5.13 7.42
N TYR A 128 -3.36 -6.06 7.11
CA TYR A 128 -3.42 -7.47 7.51
C TYR A 128 -2.16 -7.83 8.30
N GLY A 129 -2.31 -8.44 9.47
CA GLY A 129 -1.19 -8.85 10.31
C GLY A 129 -0.34 -7.70 10.86
N VAL A 130 -0.77 -6.45 10.69
CA VAL A 130 -0.10 -5.25 11.17
C VAL A 130 -1.11 -4.17 11.49
N MET A 131 -0.81 -3.34 12.50
CA MET A 131 -1.63 -2.18 12.87
C MET A 131 -0.93 -0.88 12.48
N PRO A 132 -1.60 0.04 11.77
CA PRO A 132 -1.04 1.35 11.48
C PRO A 132 -0.88 2.18 12.74
N ASN A 133 0.22 2.90 12.85
CA ASN A 133 0.42 3.89 13.89
C ASN A 133 0.09 5.29 13.36
N PHE A 134 -1.13 5.74 13.60
CA PHE A 134 -1.59 7.07 13.17
C PHE A 134 -1.09 8.22 14.04
N ASN A 135 -0.34 7.97 15.12
CA ASN A 135 0.19 9.04 15.98
C ASN A 135 1.15 9.99 15.23
N ASN A 136 1.75 9.51 14.15
CA ASN A 136 2.66 10.29 13.31
C ASN A 136 1.99 10.86 12.04
N ALA A 137 0.70 10.57 11.82
CA ALA A 137 -0.06 10.96 10.63
C ALA A 137 -1.21 11.89 11.02
N TRP A 138 -0.88 12.99 11.70
CA TRP A 138 -1.89 13.99 12.07
C TRP A 138 -2.02 15.08 11.00
N GLN A 139 -3.22 15.59 10.85
CA GLN A 139 -3.48 16.78 10.04
C GLN A 139 -3.84 17.95 10.95
N PRO A 140 -3.38 19.18 10.62
CA PRO A 140 -3.76 20.36 11.38
C PRO A 140 -5.27 20.59 11.25
N TYR A 141 -5.88 21.10 12.29
CA TYR A 141 -7.28 21.48 12.26
C TYR A 141 -7.52 22.57 11.20
N LYS A 142 -8.58 22.45 10.42
CA LYS A 142 -8.97 23.42 9.40
C LYS A 142 -9.18 24.82 10.01
N ASN A 143 -9.70 24.89 11.22
CA ASN A 143 -9.85 26.15 11.99
C ASN A 143 -9.25 26.00 13.40
N PRO A 144 -7.95 26.17 13.59
CA PRO A 144 -7.28 26.02 14.88
C PRO A 144 -7.72 27.09 15.90
N ASN A 145 -8.39 28.16 15.47
CA ASN A 145 -8.87 29.23 16.34
C ASN A 145 -10.27 28.98 16.92
N ASP A 146 -10.97 27.96 16.47
CA ASP A 146 -12.24 27.54 17.09
C ASP A 146 -12.04 27.21 18.57
N LYS A 147 -12.93 27.72 19.44
CA LYS A 147 -12.84 27.56 20.88
C LYS A 147 -12.77 26.09 21.30
N ARG A 148 -13.59 25.23 20.69
CA ARG A 148 -13.63 23.79 20.98
C ARG A 148 -12.33 23.10 20.57
N ILE A 149 -11.70 23.57 19.49
CA ILE A 149 -10.41 23.06 19.02
C ILE A 149 -9.30 23.46 20.00
N LYS A 150 -9.28 24.73 20.44
CA LYS A 150 -8.31 25.20 21.44
C LYS A 150 -8.41 24.43 22.75
N GLU A 151 -9.61 24.16 23.24
CA GLU A 151 -9.85 23.35 24.43
C GLU A 151 -9.34 21.92 24.26
N ARG A 152 -9.58 21.29 23.09
CA ARG A 152 -9.05 19.96 22.77
C ARG A 152 -7.53 19.93 22.71
N MET A 153 -6.93 20.92 22.07
CA MET A 153 -5.46 21.04 21.99
C MET A 153 -4.83 21.25 23.36
N ALA A 154 -5.44 22.09 24.20
CA ALA A 154 -5.00 22.30 25.58
C ALA A 154 -5.06 21.01 26.42
N ASN A 155 -5.98 20.12 26.12
CA ASN A 155 -6.12 18.81 26.74
C ASN A 155 -5.27 17.69 26.08
N GLY A 156 -4.28 18.08 25.26
CA GLY A 156 -3.31 17.15 24.66
C GLY A 156 -3.76 16.46 23.37
N ALA A 157 -4.90 16.86 22.78
CA ALA A 157 -5.31 16.35 21.48
C ALA A 157 -4.38 16.88 20.38
N ARG A 158 -3.71 15.98 19.66
CA ARG A 158 -2.77 16.30 18.58
C ARG A 158 -3.50 16.39 17.24
N GLY A 159 -4.21 17.46 17.00
CA GLY A 159 -4.92 17.54 15.75
C GLY A 159 -6.04 16.49 15.62
N GLY A 160 -7.00 16.69 14.83
CA GLY A 160 -8.03 15.72 14.53
C GLY A 160 -8.27 15.70 13.04
N ALA A 161 -8.36 14.53 12.47
CA ALA A 161 -9.02 14.37 11.21
C ALA A 161 -10.47 14.81 11.40
N HIS A 162 -10.77 16.05 11.09
CA HIS A 162 -12.13 16.45 10.80
C HIS A 162 -12.20 16.71 9.31
N VAL A 163 -12.68 15.71 8.66
CA VAL A 163 -13.28 15.84 7.36
C VAL A 163 -14.51 16.74 7.50
#